data_d86c55aac68e2775293b530a07528e34
#
_entry.id   d86c55aac68e2775293b530a07528e34
#
_cell.length_a   1.000
_cell.length_b   1.000
_cell.length_c   1.000
_cell.angle_alpha   90.00
_cell.angle_beta   90.00
_cell.angle_gamma   90.00
#
_symmetry.space_group_name_H-M   'P 1'
#
loop_
_entity.id
_entity.type
_entity.pdbx_description
1 polymer ?
#
loop_
_entity_poly.entity_id
_entity_poly.type
_entity_poly.pdbx_seq_one_letter_code
_entity_poly.pdbx_strand_id
1 'polypeptide(L)'
;AAVVEPAQSNMGYLSTIVPVEERRKAGPKGGNVAYATVHVDCLGAVSVTADSLPQGQGHATILSQIVAEQLGLNPHDIRCNMERDTQRDPWSIATGNYSSRFSSSTAVAAQMAAVKIRTKLSEIASQTLNVPPDQVAFGDGKVFSKGNPDNSIRFSRIAGTAHWSPGELPSGMAPGISETASFSAPELEPPNDADQINTSLTYGFVFDYCGVEVDRNTGAVRIDKYVTTHDAGRILNPLIAEGQIYGSFGWGVGCALLEEFVYNSDGSFLSGTFADYLCPTSCEVPRPVILHMESPSPFTPLGAKGLAEGNCMSTPVCIANAVADALGVKDVKLPLTPSRVKALMGETEMPPRVARPVSPVKAPPAGAKAIAGSGSLTVPAAPESVWRALLDPTMLKRTIPGCHSLDLVGANSYRADVSLGVGIIKGRFAAQVALSDLDPPRAATLSGGLEGPLGITVGSARVRLAPQDAGTRIEYDYSAEVSGKAAAVGGRMLDGATKVLINQFFQRLVAEMTGGAAPVGQTKRSWWRRLLNRLGFGP
;
A
#
# COMPACT_ATOMS: atom_id res chain seq x y z
N ALA A 1 13.60 20.59 1.11
CA ALA A 1 12.53 21.08 0.24
C ALA A 1 11.49 21.84 1.06
N ALA A 2 10.71 22.69 0.39
CA ALA A 2 9.58 23.37 0.99
C ALA A 2 8.43 23.39 -0.01
N VAL A 3 7.20 23.17 0.46
CA VAL A 3 6.01 23.28 -0.35
C VAL A 3 4.88 23.97 0.41
N VAL A 4 3.93 24.49 -0.36
CA VAL A 4 2.69 25.07 0.15
C VAL A 4 1.55 24.18 -0.32
N GLU A 5 0.73 23.70 0.63
CA GLU A 5 -0.45 22.89 0.36
C GLU A 5 -1.71 23.76 0.42
N PRO A 6 -2.30 24.14 -0.72
CA PRO A 6 -3.57 24.85 -0.72
C PRO A 6 -4.71 23.91 -0.32
N ALA A 7 -5.66 24.41 0.46
CA ALA A 7 -6.80 23.62 0.88
C ALA A 7 -8.12 24.38 0.73
N GLN A 8 -9.18 23.61 0.57
CA GLN A 8 -10.53 24.07 0.24
C GLN A 8 -10.53 24.88 -1.06
N SER A 9 -10.17 24.25 -2.14
CA SER A 9 -10.29 24.87 -3.46
C SER A 9 -11.76 24.92 -3.89
N ASN A 10 -12.15 26.04 -4.48
CA ASN A 10 -13.39 26.10 -5.24
C ASN A 10 -13.17 25.53 -6.64
N MET A 11 -14.24 25.28 -7.36
CA MET A 11 -14.18 24.79 -8.75
C MET A 11 -14.05 25.95 -9.77
N GLY A 12 -13.83 27.17 -9.30
CA GLY A 12 -13.75 28.36 -10.14
C GLY A 12 -12.61 28.31 -11.16
N TYR A 13 -11.52 27.59 -10.84
CA TYR A 13 -10.41 27.40 -11.79
C TYR A 13 -10.84 26.72 -13.10
N LEU A 14 -11.89 25.89 -13.08
CA LEU A 14 -12.44 25.30 -14.30
C LEU A 14 -12.99 26.35 -15.26
N SER A 15 -13.33 27.53 -14.75
CA SER A 15 -13.79 28.63 -15.59
C SER A 15 -12.67 29.29 -16.43
N THR A 16 -11.39 29.09 -16.03
CA THR A 16 -10.25 29.67 -16.78
C THR A 16 -10.03 29.02 -18.16
N ILE A 17 -10.58 27.81 -18.38
CA ILE A 17 -10.56 27.14 -19.69
C ILE A 17 -11.62 27.70 -20.66
N VAL A 18 -12.53 28.52 -20.14
CA VAL A 18 -13.61 29.16 -20.94
C VAL A 18 -13.22 30.59 -21.28
N PRO A 19 -13.39 31.05 -22.53
CA PRO A 19 -13.10 32.43 -22.91
C PRO A 19 -13.79 33.45 -22.00
N VAL A 20 -13.12 34.56 -21.71
CA VAL A 20 -13.61 35.63 -20.80
C VAL A 20 -15.03 36.09 -21.13
N GLU A 21 -15.34 36.27 -22.42
CA GLU A 21 -16.66 36.68 -22.86
C GLU A 21 -17.78 35.69 -22.48
N GLU A 22 -17.47 34.39 -22.53
CA GLU A 22 -18.43 33.35 -22.13
C GLU A 22 -18.57 33.29 -20.61
N ARG A 23 -17.46 33.47 -19.88
CA ARG A 23 -17.49 33.53 -18.41
C ARG A 23 -18.35 34.64 -17.87
N ARG A 24 -18.24 35.85 -18.48
CA ARG A 24 -19.06 36.99 -18.13
C ARG A 24 -20.55 36.72 -18.30
N LYS A 25 -20.93 35.99 -19.36
CA LYS A 25 -22.34 35.61 -19.62
C LYS A 25 -22.85 34.56 -18.65
N ALA A 26 -22.01 33.59 -18.32
CA ALA A 26 -22.38 32.48 -17.46
C ALA A 26 -22.43 32.83 -15.95
N GLY A 27 -21.82 33.96 -15.57
CA GLY A 27 -21.61 34.33 -14.16
C GLY A 27 -20.59 33.45 -13.43
N PRO A 28 -20.21 33.84 -12.20
CA PRO A 28 -19.23 33.11 -11.43
C PRO A 28 -19.75 31.73 -10.99
N LYS A 29 -18.89 30.70 -11.08
CA LYS A 29 -19.17 29.32 -10.65
C LYS A 29 -18.14 28.90 -9.60
N GLY A 30 -18.44 29.16 -8.33
CA GLY A 30 -17.54 28.85 -7.21
C GLY A 30 -17.57 27.36 -6.83
N GLY A 31 -18.74 26.83 -6.52
CA GLY A 31 -18.91 25.43 -6.10
C GLY A 31 -18.17 25.05 -4.83
N ASN A 32 -17.98 25.97 -3.90
CA ASN A 32 -17.17 25.79 -2.68
C ASN A 32 -17.98 25.44 -1.43
N VAL A 33 -19.25 25.08 -1.57
CA VAL A 33 -20.13 24.77 -0.44
C VAL A 33 -19.89 23.36 0.09
N ALA A 34 -19.78 23.21 1.41
CA ALA A 34 -19.80 21.94 2.12
C ALA A 34 -21.10 21.81 2.93
N TYR A 35 -21.61 20.59 3.06
CA TYR A 35 -22.83 20.29 3.82
C TYR A 35 -22.58 19.19 4.84
N ALA A 36 -23.26 19.31 5.98
CA ALA A 36 -23.40 18.22 6.94
C ALA A 36 -24.77 18.29 7.63
N THR A 37 -25.30 17.12 7.97
CA THR A 37 -26.55 16.97 8.73
C THR A 37 -26.27 16.18 9.99
N VAL A 38 -26.70 16.71 11.14
CA VAL A 38 -26.69 15.99 12.42
C VAL A 38 -28.13 15.69 12.79
N HIS A 39 -28.39 14.43 13.14
CA HIS A 39 -29.70 13.93 13.55
C HIS A 39 -29.60 13.28 14.92
N VAL A 40 -30.61 13.55 15.77
CA VAL A 40 -30.78 12.90 17.08
C VAL A 40 -32.14 12.21 17.09
N ASP A 41 -32.15 10.92 17.34
CA ASP A 41 -33.40 10.16 17.40
C ASP A 41 -34.13 10.31 18.77
N CYS A 42 -35.30 9.74 18.88
CA CYS A 42 -36.12 9.82 20.08
C CYS A 42 -35.53 9.09 21.30
N LEU A 43 -34.50 8.27 21.14
CA LEU A 43 -33.80 7.61 22.23
C LEU A 43 -32.47 8.29 22.57
N GLY A 44 -32.14 9.36 21.85
CA GLY A 44 -30.90 10.13 22.03
C GLY A 44 -29.71 9.60 21.26
N ALA A 45 -29.89 8.65 20.35
CA ALA A 45 -28.79 8.23 19.46
C ALA A 45 -28.52 9.31 18.41
N VAL A 46 -27.25 9.64 18.24
CA VAL A 46 -26.79 10.73 17.38
C VAL A 46 -26.13 10.18 16.13
N SER A 47 -26.50 10.72 14.98
CA SER A 47 -25.85 10.42 13.72
C SER A 47 -25.44 11.67 12.96
N VAL A 48 -24.37 11.59 12.18
CA VAL A 48 -23.89 12.63 11.29
C VAL A 48 -23.69 12.09 9.89
N THR A 49 -24.16 12.84 8.90
CA THR A 49 -23.93 12.63 7.47
C THR A 49 -23.24 13.87 6.91
N ALA A 50 -22.23 13.71 6.10
CA ALA A 50 -21.47 14.80 5.52
C ALA A 50 -21.26 14.62 4.01
N ASP A 51 -20.94 15.70 3.30
CA ASP A 51 -20.76 15.70 1.84
C ASP A 51 -19.36 15.32 1.38
N SER A 52 -18.64 14.53 2.18
CA SER A 52 -17.31 14.04 1.91
C SER A 52 -17.24 12.53 2.17
N LEU A 53 -16.86 11.76 1.16
CA LEU A 53 -16.74 10.30 1.25
C LEU A 53 -15.30 9.93 1.65
N PRO A 54 -15.08 9.14 2.70
CA PRO A 54 -13.74 8.79 3.15
C PRO A 54 -13.07 7.81 2.20
N GLN A 55 -11.74 7.96 2.10
CA GLN A 55 -10.84 7.07 1.35
C GLN A 55 -9.72 6.51 2.26
N GLY A 56 -10.00 6.41 3.56
CA GLY A 56 -9.06 5.93 4.57
C GLY A 56 -8.47 7.02 5.48
N GLN A 57 -8.76 8.30 5.24
CA GLN A 57 -8.18 9.44 5.99
C GLN A 57 -8.89 9.78 7.31
N GLY A 58 -9.74 8.91 7.82
CA GLY A 58 -10.29 9.03 9.17
C GLY A 58 -11.44 10.04 9.36
N HIS A 59 -12.20 10.36 8.31
CA HIS A 59 -13.30 11.34 8.38
C HIS A 59 -14.35 11.00 9.43
N ALA A 60 -14.74 9.71 9.55
CA ALA A 60 -15.73 9.30 10.54
C ALA A 60 -15.27 9.61 11.96
N THR A 61 -14.00 9.39 12.28
CA THR A 61 -13.42 9.68 13.60
C THR A 61 -13.45 11.19 13.90
N ILE A 62 -13.05 12.01 12.94
CA ILE A 62 -13.05 13.47 13.11
C ILE A 62 -14.48 14.00 13.29
N LEU A 63 -15.43 13.56 12.46
CA LEU A 63 -16.83 13.97 12.55
C LEU A 63 -17.45 13.58 13.90
N SER A 64 -17.19 12.34 14.37
CA SER A 64 -17.70 11.90 15.67
C SER A 64 -17.11 12.72 16.82
N GLN A 65 -15.82 13.04 16.79
CA GLN A 65 -15.19 13.90 17.80
C GLN A 65 -15.80 15.30 17.82
N ILE A 66 -15.96 15.94 16.66
CA ILE A 66 -16.51 17.29 16.55
C ILE A 66 -17.96 17.36 17.06
N VAL A 67 -18.80 16.40 16.64
CA VAL A 67 -20.21 16.37 17.06
C VAL A 67 -20.33 16.04 18.55
N ALA A 68 -19.55 15.07 19.02
CA ALA A 68 -19.52 14.68 20.43
C ALA A 68 -19.10 15.84 21.37
N GLU A 69 -18.07 16.60 20.97
CA GLU A 69 -17.61 17.80 21.72
C GLU A 69 -18.73 18.83 21.88
N GLN A 70 -19.50 19.09 20.81
CA GLN A 70 -20.60 20.05 20.87
C GLN A 70 -21.76 19.57 21.74
N LEU A 71 -22.02 18.26 21.78
CA LEU A 71 -23.17 17.66 22.46
C LEU A 71 -22.85 17.07 23.84
N GLY A 72 -21.57 17.10 24.27
CA GLY A 72 -21.14 16.55 25.56
C GLY A 72 -21.29 15.01 25.62
N LEU A 73 -21.04 14.31 24.50
CA LEU A 73 -21.19 12.86 24.35
C LEU A 73 -19.83 12.20 24.15
N ASN A 74 -19.79 10.87 24.25
CA ASN A 74 -18.59 10.11 23.86
C ASN A 74 -18.54 10.02 22.33
N PRO A 75 -17.38 10.28 21.68
CA PRO A 75 -17.23 10.11 20.23
C PRO A 75 -17.62 8.73 19.70
N HIS A 76 -17.46 7.67 20.50
CA HIS A 76 -17.87 6.32 20.11
C HIS A 76 -19.39 6.12 20.01
N ASP A 77 -20.18 7.01 20.63
CA ASP A 77 -21.65 6.97 20.58
C ASP A 77 -22.22 7.72 19.37
N ILE A 78 -21.37 8.39 18.57
CA ILE A 78 -21.79 9.11 17.38
C ILE A 78 -21.70 8.19 16.16
N ARG A 79 -22.81 7.93 15.53
CA ARG A 79 -22.87 7.15 14.27
C ARG A 79 -22.55 8.07 13.08
N CYS A 80 -21.45 7.83 12.42
CA CYS A 80 -21.14 8.48 11.15
C CYS A 80 -21.72 7.67 9.99
N ASN A 81 -22.67 8.24 9.27
CA ASN A 81 -23.15 7.66 8.00
C ASN A 81 -22.33 8.27 6.86
N MET A 82 -21.44 7.43 6.30
CA MET A 82 -20.55 7.84 5.23
C MET A 82 -21.11 7.46 3.84
N GLU A 83 -22.29 6.87 3.77
CA GLU A 83 -23.03 6.67 2.53
C GLU A 83 -23.77 7.95 2.15
N ARG A 84 -23.94 8.16 0.87
CA ARG A 84 -24.58 9.35 0.36
C ARG A 84 -25.65 9.03 -0.67
N ASP A 85 -26.83 9.59 -0.44
CA ASP A 85 -27.97 9.52 -1.35
C ASP A 85 -28.22 10.91 -1.95
N THR A 86 -27.87 11.10 -3.21
CA THR A 86 -28.00 12.39 -3.90
C THR A 86 -29.46 12.82 -4.12
N GLN A 87 -30.44 11.97 -3.89
CA GLN A 87 -31.86 12.33 -3.90
C GLN A 87 -32.31 12.97 -2.57
N ARG A 88 -31.69 12.54 -1.47
CA ARG A 88 -32.11 12.93 -0.13
C ARG A 88 -31.12 13.88 0.53
N ASP A 89 -29.85 13.63 0.39
CA ASP A 89 -28.79 14.36 1.09
C ASP A 89 -28.37 15.61 0.31
N PRO A 90 -28.18 16.77 0.97
CA PRO A 90 -27.73 17.97 0.28
C PRO A 90 -26.32 17.79 -0.27
N TRP A 91 -26.10 18.26 -1.50
CA TRP A 91 -24.81 18.17 -2.19
C TRP A 91 -24.56 19.39 -3.07
N SER A 92 -23.32 19.60 -3.45
CA SER A 92 -22.90 20.62 -4.41
C SER A 92 -21.92 20.03 -5.42
N ILE A 93 -21.55 20.78 -6.44
CA ILE A 93 -20.49 20.39 -7.37
C ILE A 93 -19.14 20.13 -6.66
N ALA A 94 -18.95 20.71 -5.47
CA ALA A 94 -17.77 20.53 -4.65
C ALA A 94 -17.83 19.28 -3.75
N THR A 95 -18.90 18.50 -3.77
CA THR A 95 -19.03 17.27 -2.99
C THR A 95 -17.98 16.25 -3.40
N GLY A 96 -17.17 15.76 -2.46
CA GLY A 96 -16.10 14.79 -2.68
C GLY A 96 -14.87 15.02 -1.81
N ASN A 97 -13.82 14.23 -2.07
CA ASN A 97 -12.52 14.32 -1.39
C ASN A 97 -11.46 14.84 -2.36
N TYR A 98 -11.08 16.07 -2.22
CA TYR A 98 -10.00 16.70 -2.97
C TYR A 98 -9.56 17.96 -2.23
N SER A 99 -8.35 18.45 -2.53
CA SER A 99 -7.81 19.73 -2.05
C SER A 99 -7.97 19.92 -0.54
N SER A 100 -7.77 18.86 0.24
CA SER A 100 -7.87 18.84 1.70
C SER A 100 -9.10 19.58 2.28
N ARG A 101 -10.21 19.63 1.53
CA ARG A 101 -11.41 20.39 1.90
C ARG A 101 -12.13 19.86 3.12
N PHE A 102 -11.88 18.61 3.50
CA PHE A 102 -12.60 18.00 4.62
C PHE A 102 -12.40 18.81 5.93
N SER A 103 -11.17 19.04 6.34
CA SER A 103 -10.85 19.71 7.60
C SER A 103 -11.25 21.19 7.62
N SER A 104 -11.12 21.85 6.47
CA SER A 104 -11.37 23.30 6.35
C SER A 104 -12.82 23.66 6.04
N SER A 105 -13.66 22.71 5.56
CA SER A 105 -15.05 23.02 5.22
C SER A 105 -16.06 21.99 5.67
N THR A 106 -15.91 20.69 5.34
CA THR A 106 -16.92 19.67 5.68
C THR A 106 -17.02 19.46 7.20
N ALA A 107 -15.89 19.42 7.89
CA ALA A 107 -15.83 19.35 9.35
C ALA A 107 -16.46 20.59 10.01
N VAL A 108 -16.26 21.76 9.41
CA VAL A 108 -16.90 23.01 9.85
C VAL A 108 -18.42 22.95 9.69
N ALA A 109 -18.93 22.45 8.56
CA ALA A 109 -20.37 22.27 8.36
C ALA A 109 -20.96 21.32 9.42
N ALA A 110 -20.25 20.24 9.77
CA ALA A 110 -20.67 19.32 10.83
C ALA A 110 -20.69 19.99 12.21
N GLN A 111 -19.68 20.80 12.54
CA GLN A 111 -19.67 21.61 13.76
C GLN A 111 -20.87 22.55 13.80
N MET A 112 -21.14 23.29 12.72
CA MET A 112 -22.26 24.22 12.63
C MET A 112 -23.61 23.50 12.79
N ALA A 113 -23.78 22.32 12.20
CA ALA A 113 -24.99 21.51 12.37
C ALA A 113 -25.14 21.04 13.83
N ALA A 114 -24.06 20.57 14.45
CA ALA A 114 -24.08 20.19 15.87
C ALA A 114 -24.38 21.37 16.82
N VAL A 115 -23.86 22.56 16.51
CA VAL A 115 -24.19 23.80 17.26
C VAL A 115 -25.68 24.12 17.15
N LYS A 116 -26.31 24.01 15.98
CA LYS A 116 -27.76 24.18 15.82
C LYS A 116 -28.54 23.18 16.66
N ILE A 117 -28.14 21.90 16.66
CA ILE A 117 -28.72 20.86 17.53
C ILE A 117 -28.59 21.27 19.02
N ARG A 118 -27.37 21.66 19.42
CA ARG A 118 -27.10 22.10 20.80
C ARG A 118 -28.00 23.27 21.21
N THR A 119 -28.16 24.27 20.34
CA THR A 119 -29.04 25.42 20.60
C THR A 119 -30.47 24.96 20.82
N LYS A 120 -31.01 24.15 19.91
CA LYS A 120 -32.38 23.60 20.02
C LYS A 120 -32.57 22.79 21.31
N LEU A 121 -31.63 21.91 21.64
CA LEU A 121 -31.68 21.14 22.89
C LEU A 121 -31.52 22.03 24.14
N SER A 122 -30.76 23.12 24.09
CA SER A 122 -30.62 24.07 25.18
C SER A 122 -31.93 24.80 25.47
N GLU A 123 -32.67 25.19 24.43
CA GLU A 123 -33.99 25.81 24.57
C GLU A 123 -35.02 24.87 25.23
N ILE A 124 -35.01 23.58 24.84
CA ILE A 124 -35.86 22.56 25.45
C ILE A 124 -35.46 22.33 26.91
N ALA A 125 -34.18 22.15 27.18
CA ALA A 125 -33.65 21.86 28.50
C ALA A 125 -33.83 23.04 29.48
N SER A 126 -33.80 24.28 28.98
CA SER A 126 -33.95 25.48 29.79
C SER A 126 -35.25 25.50 30.61
N GLN A 127 -36.33 25.00 30.01
CA GLN A 127 -37.63 24.90 30.70
C GLN A 127 -37.58 23.86 31.83
N THR A 128 -37.01 22.67 31.56
CA THR A 128 -36.93 21.60 32.56
C THR A 128 -35.96 21.94 33.71
N LEU A 129 -34.82 22.55 33.36
CA LEU A 129 -33.80 22.93 34.34
C LEU A 129 -34.11 24.25 35.05
N ASN A 130 -35.10 25.00 34.58
CA ASN A 130 -35.48 26.34 35.07
C ASN A 130 -34.29 27.31 35.07
N VAL A 131 -33.56 27.38 33.96
CA VAL A 131 -32.43 28.30 33.73
C VAL A 131 -32.50 28.86 32.31
N PRO A 132 -31.93 30.02 32.03
CA PRO A 132 -31.83 30.55 30.67
C PRO A 132 -31.04 29.60 29.75
N PRO A 133 -31.33 29.52 28.41
CA PRO A 133 -30.65 28.63 27.48
C PRO A 133 -29.12 28.78 27.44
N ASP A 134 -28.60 29.99 27.65
CA ASP A 134 -27.16 30.30 27.72
C ASP A 134 -26.48 29.74 28.98
N GLN A 135 -27.25 29.40 30.01
CA GLN A 135 -26.80 28.73 31.24
C GLN A 135 -26.88 27.22 31.17
N VAL A 136 -27.31 26.64 30.04
CA VAL A 136 -27.31 25.19 29.80
C VAL A 136 -25.94 24.76 29.31
N ALA A 137 -25.45 23.64 29.86
CA ALA A 137 -24.20 22.97 29.46
C ALA A 137 -24.46 21.50 29.16
N PHE A 138 -23.54 20.91 28.38
CA PHE A 138 -23.56 19.52 27.94
C PHE A 138 -22.26 18.84 28.34
N GLY A 139 -22.33 17.64 28.91
CA GLY A 139 -21.17 16.85 29.29
C GLY A 139 -21.58 15.50 29.86
N ASP A 140 -20.75 14.49 29.62
CA ASP A 140 -20.91 13.14 30.16
C ASP A 140 -22.30 12.51 29.92
N GLY A 141 -22.90 12.77 28.75
CA GLY A 141 -24.24 12.28 28.38
C GLY A 141 -25.38 12.95 29.13
N LYS A 142 -25.12 14.11 29.75
CA LYS A 142 -26.09 14.91 30.49
C LYS A 142 -26.17 16.33 29.93
N VAL A 143 -27.31 16.96 30.20
CA VAL A 143 -27.58 18.39 30.02
C VAL A 143 -27.82 18.97 31.39
N PHE A 144 -27.14 20.05 31.78
CA PHE A 144 -27.15 20.56 33.13
C PHE A 144 -26.99 22.07 33.20
N SER A 145 -27.33 22.64 34.36
CA SER A 145 -27.09 24.05 34.62
C SER A 145 -25.63 24.35 34.92
N LYS A 146 -25.02 25.33 34.24
CA LYS A 146 -23.63 25.75 34.48
C LYS A 146 -23.35 26.14 35.92
N GLY A 147 -24.32 26.80 36.59
CA GLY A 147 -24.18 27.24 37.97
C GLY A 147 -24.44 26.16 39.02
N ASN A 148 -25.07 25.04 38.62
CA ASN A 148 -25.39 23.93 39.51
C ASN A 148 -25.41 22.61 38.71
N PRO A 149 -24.28 21.89 38.55
CA PRO A 149 -24.20 20.65 37.78
C PRO A 149 -25.10 19.51 38.30
N ASP A 150 -25.52 19.53 39.57
CA ASP A 150 -26.46 18.53 40.10
C ASP A 150 -27.86 18.71 39.52
N ASN A 151 -28.23 19.93 39.14
CA ASN A 151 -29.44 20.21 38.37
C ASN A 151 -29.22 19.77 36.92
N SER A 152 -29.44 18.50 36.67
CA SER A 152 -29.11 17.83 35.41
C SER A 152 -30.18 16.86 34.95
N ILE A 153 -30.22 16.63 33.66
CA ILE A 153 -31.10 15.66 33.00
C ILE A 153 -30.31 14.86 31.96
N ARG A 154 -30.64 13.61 31.75
CA ARG A 154 -29.97 12.80 30.74
C ARG A 154 -30.22 13.38 29.33
N PHE A 155 -29.20 13.36 28.49
CA PHE A 155 -29.28 13.77 27.08
C PHE A 155 -30.44 13.07 26.34
N SER A 156 -30.59 11.75 26.53
CA SER A 156 -31.66 10.95 25.91
C SER A 156 -33.06 11.41 26.35
N ARG A 157 -33.22 11.94 27.57
CA ARG A 157 -34.51 12.43 28.05
C ARG A 157 -34.92 13.72 27.34
N ILE A 158 -33.96 14.64 27.14
CA ILE A 158 -34.21 15.89 26.39
C ILE A 158 -34.48 15.58 24.91
N ALA A 159 -33.70 14.66 24.31
CA ALA A 159 -33.98 14.19 22.97
C ALA A 159 -35.39 13.58 22.84
N GLY A 160 -35.79 12.76 23.81
CA GLY A 160 -37.15 12.18 23.86
C GLY A 160 -38.25 13.22 23.91
N THR A 161 -38.10 14.27 24.74
CA THR A 161 -39.06 15.38 24.82
C THR A 161 -39.30 16.02 23.46
N ALA A 162 -38.27 16.22 22.67
CA ALA A 162 -38.39 16.83 21.34
C ALA A 162 -39.19 15.99 20.33
N HIS A 163 -39.37 14.68 20.57
CA HIS A 163 -40.10 13.78 19.68
C HIS A 163 -41.48 13.38 20.25
N TRP A 164 -41.60 13.19 21.57
CA TRP A 164 -42.79 12.59 22.18
C TRP A 164 -43.70 13.57 22.87
N SER A 165 -43.18 14.75 23.24
CA SER A 165 -43.93 15.74 24.03
C SER A 165 -44.03 17.10 23.31
N PRO A 166 -44.68 17.16 22.13
CA PRO A 166 -44.73 18.41 21.35
C PRO A 166 -45.39 19.58 22.10
N GLY A 167 -46.22 19.30 23.08
CA GLY A 167 -46.82 20.33 23.94
C GLY A 167 -45.88 20.91 24.98
N GLU A 168 -44.73 20.27 25.22
CA GLU A 168 -43.68 20.76 26.14
C GLU A 168 -42.53 21.49 25.39
N LEU A 169 -42.66 21.66 24.08
CA LEU A 169 -41.67 22.37 23.29
C LEU A 169 -41.83 23.89 23.40
N PRO A 170 -40.75 24.66 23.30
CA PRO A 170 -40.81 26.12 23.18
C PRO A 170 -41.75 26.55 22.05
N SER A 171 -42.47 27.67 22.25
CA SER A 171 -43.42 28.20 21.27
C SER A 171 -42.75 28.39 19.90
N GLY A 172 -43.37 27.82 18.86
CA GLY A 172 -42.86 27.85 17.48
C GLY A 172 -41.78 26.81 17.13
N MET A 173 -41.37 25.99 18.09
CA MET A 173 -40.40 24.91 17.80
C MET A 173 -41.09 23.70 17.22
N ALA A 174 -40.61 23.22 16.04
CA ALA A 174 -41.10 22.00 15.44
C ALA A 174 -40.54 20.74 16.15
N PRO A 175 -41.33 19.67 16.29
CA PRO A 175 -40.86 18.39 16.81
C PRO A 175 -39.72 17.79 15.97
N GLY A 176 -38.95 16.88 16.60
CA GLY A 176 -37.80 16.21 15.98
C GLY A 176 -36.52 17.05 16.04
N ILE A 177 -35.39 16.36 15.91
CA ILE A 177 -34.06 16.98 16.01
C ILE A 177 -33.23 16.53 14.82
N SER A 178 -33.20 17.34 13.78
CA SER A 178 -32.37 17.13 12.59
C SER A 178 -32.00 18.50 12.02
N GLU A 179 -30.73 18.80 11.99
CA GLU A 179 -30.23 20.07 11.51
C GLU A 179 -29.17 19.88 10.41
N THR A 180 -29.37 20.59 9.32
CA THR A 180 -28.40 20.71 8.25
C THR A 180 -27.71 22.06 8.32
N ALA A 181 -26.41 22.07 8.12
CA ALA A 181 -25.64 23.29 7.94
C ALA A 181 -24.83 23.22 6.65
N SER A 182 -24.53 24.37 6.12
CA SER A 182 -23.62 24.56 5.01
C SER A 182 -22.52 25.55 5.39
N PHE A 183 -21.34 25.31 4.89
CA PHE A 183 -20.21 26.22 5.00
C PHE A 183 -19.70 26.60 3.61
N SER A 184 -19.61 27.88 3.35
CA SER A 184 -19.03 28.44 2.13
C SER A 184 -18.21 29.66 2.55
N ALA A 185 -16.94 29.65 2.18
CA ALA A 185 -16.04 30.75 2.53
C ALA A 185 -16.24 31.93 1.56
N PRO A 186 -16.53 33.10 2.09
CA PRO A 186 -16.74 34.28 1.25
C PRO A 186 -15.47 34.83 0.59
N GLU A 187 -14.29 34.44 1.10
CA GLU A 187 -12.98 34.86 0.60
C GLU A 187 -12.58 34.19 -0.72
N LEU A 188 -13.31 33.15 -1.15
CA LEU A 188 -13.04 32.46 -2.40
C LEU A 188 -13.69 33.20 -3.58
N GLU A 189 -12.87 33.66 -4.49
CA GLU A 189 -13.29 34.47 -5.64
C GLU A 189 -13.17 33.69 -6.96
N PRO A 190 -14.12 33.87 -7.90
CA PRO A 190 -14.01 33.34 -9.25
C PRO A 190 -12.94 34.10 -10.05
N PRO A 191 -12.48 33.55 -11.20
CA PRO A 191 -11.50 34.24 -12.03
C PRO A 191 -12.07 35.55 -12.58
N ASN A 192 -11.25 36.59 -12.52
CA ASN A 192 -11.52 37.88 -13.17
C ASN A 192 -11.10 37.85 -14.67
N ASP A 193 -11.19 38.99 -15.33
CA ASP A 193 -10.86 39.12 -16.73
C ASP A 193 -9.36 38.90 -17.06
N ALA A 194 -8.50 39.01 -16.06
CA ALA A 194 -7.07 38.75 -16.17
C ALA A 194 -6.70 37.33 -15.72
N ASP A 195 -7.68 36.44 -15.56
CA ASP A 195 -7.52 35.08 -15.04
C ASP A 195 -6.90 34.98 -13.62
N GLN A 196 -6.98 36.07 -12.86
CA GLN A 196 -6.61 36.05 -11.47
C GLN A 196 -7.77 35.49 -10.65
N ILE A 197 -7.47 34.57 -9.75
CA ILE A 197 -8.46 33.82 -8.99
C ILE A 197 -7.97 33.56 -7.57
N ASN A 198 -8.87 33.61 -6.58
CA ASN A 198 -8.62 33.06 -5.26
C ASN A 198 -9.38 31.73 -5.10
N THR A 199 -8.70 30.62 -5.39
CA THR A 199 -9.33 29.29 -5.34
C THR A 199 -9.22 28.60 -4.02
N SER A 200 -8.31 29.01 -3.10
CA SER A 200 -7.99 28.25 -1.92
C SER A 200 -8.13 29.10 -0.66
N LEU A 201 -8.79 28.54 0.34
CA LEU A 201 -9.08 29.24 1.60
C LEU A 201 -7.90 29.24 2.56
N THR A 202 -7.14 28.12 2.60
CA THR A 202 -6.04 27.96 3.52
C THR A 202 -4.80 27.44 2.82
N TYR A 203 -3.65 27.74 3.39
CA TYR A 203 -2.34 27.32 2.89
C TYR A 203 -1.55 26.70 4.03
N GLY A 204 -1.38 25.36 3.98
CA GLY A 204 -0.48 24.61 4.82
C GLY A 204 0.95 24.73 4.31
N PHE A 205 1.94 24.55 5.18
CA PHE A 205 3.36 24.60 4.81
C PHE A 205 4.04 23.32 5.25
N VAL A 206 4.92 22.79 4.40
CA VAL A 206 5.77 21.65 4.70
C VAL A 206 7.22 22.02 4.41
N PHE A 207 8.11 21.69 5.36
CA PHE A 207 9.55 21.83 5.23
C PHE A 207 10.20 20.48 5.50
N ASP A 208 10.94 19.98 4.53
CA ASP A 208 11.59 18.69 4.58
C ASP A 208 13.11 18.81 4.54
N TYR A 209 13.77 17.98 5.33
CA TYR A 209 15.22 17.77 5.33
C TYR A 209 15.50 16.28 5.20
N CYS A 210 16.42 15.93 4.31
CA CYS A 210 16.77 14.56 4.02
C CYS A 210 18.29 14.39 3.99
N GLY A 211 18.80 13.40 4.74
CA GLY A 211 20.14 12.85 4.60
C GLY A 211 20.08 11.53 3.85
N VAL A 212 20.92 11.35 2.83
CA VAL A 212 21.00 10.13 2.03
C VAL A 212 22.41 9.57 2.01
N GLU A 213 22.48 8.26 1.83
CA GLU A 213 23.70 7.53 1.52
C GLU A 213 23.54 6.86 0.15
N VAL A 214 24.49 7.07 -0.74
CA VAL A 214 24.51 6.50 -2.09
C VAL A 214 25.59 5.44 -2.17
N ASP A 215 25.20 4.19 -2.42
CA ASP A 215 26.16 3.12 -2.68
C ASP A 215 26.75 3.28 -4.09
N ARG A 216 28.01 3.63 -4.17
CA ARG A 216 28.71 3.84 -5.44
C ARG A 216 28.82 2.58 -6.30
N ASN A 217 28.79 1.39 -5.70
CA ASN A 217 28.92 0.14 -6.45
C ASN A 217 27.62 -0.27 -7.11
N THR A 218 26.50 -0.03 -6.44
CA THR A 218 25.17 -0.47 -6.89
C THR A 218 24.28 0.64 -7.41
N GLY A 219 24.55 1.90 -7.03
CA GLY A 219 23.66 3.02 -7.27
C GLY A 219 22.44 3.05 -6.34
N ALA A 220 22.38 2.19 -5.34
CA ALA A 220 21.29 2.19 -4.37
C ALA A 220 21.34 3.44 -3.49
N VAL A 221 20.18 4.06 -3.28
CA VAL A 221 19.99 5.20 -2.38
C VAL A 221 19.33 4.71 -1.11
N ARG A 222 19.94 5.00 0.04
CA ARG A 222 19.35 4.77 1.36
C ARG A 222 19.08 6.12 2.01
N ILE A 223 17.86 6.30 2.50
CA ILE A 223 17.52 7.46 3.32
C ILE A 223 18.04 7.20 4.73
N ASP A 224 19.04 7.98 5.15
CA ASP A 224 19.65 7.86 6.48
C ASP A 224 18.78 8.54 7.54
N LYS A 225 18.32 9.76 7.25
CA LYS A 225 17.46 10.53 8.15
C LYS A 225 16.50 11.40 7.35
N TYR A 226 15.26 11.47 7.80
CA TYR A 226 14.24 12.35 7.24
C TYR A 226 13.55 13.13 8.36
N VAL A 227 13.45 14.44 8.19
CA VAL A 227 12.73 15.33 9.10
C VAL A 227 11.72 16.11 8.29
N THR A 228 10.46 16.08 8.70
CA THR A 228 9.37 16.83 8.08
C THR A 228 8.69 17.71 9.11
N THR A 229 8.48 18.97 8.77
CA THR A 229 7.81 19.95 9.62
C THR A 229 6.56 20.45 8.93
N HIS A 230 5.43 20.35 9.57
CA HIS A 230 4.13 20.72 9.03
C HIS A 230 3.52 21.89 9.79
N ASP A 231 2.97 22.87 9.07
CA ASP A 231 1.99 23.81 9.57
C ASP A 231 0.63 23.53 8.91
N ALA A 232 -0.16 22.72 9.57
CA ALA A 232 -1.53 22.38 9.16
C ALA A 232 -2.60 23.17 9.95
N GLY A 233 -2.22 24.31 10.52
CA GLY A 233 -3.08 25.05 11.42
C GLY A 233 -3.37 24.25 12.68
N ARG A 234 -4.62 24.27 13.16
CA ARG A 234 -5.02 23.45 14.31
C ARG A 234 -5.09 21.98 13.92
N ILE A 235 -4.39 21.12 14.64
CA ILE A 235 -4.45 19.67 14.48
C ILE A 235 -5.74 19.13 15.14
N LEU A 236 -6.66 18.60 14.35
CA LEU A 236 -7.95 18.08 14.84
C LEU A 236 -7.81 16.74 15.56
N ASN A 237 -6.91 15.87 15.06
CA ASN A 237 -6.57 14.60 15.69
C ASN A 237 -5.10 14.26 15.37
N PRO A 238 -4.21 14.30 16.38
CA PRO A 238 -2.78 14.07 16.15
C PRO A 238 -2.46 12.71 15.53
N LEU A 239 -3.11 11.62 15.99
CA LEU A 239 -2.85 10.28 15.50
C LEU A 239 -3.21 10.12 14.01
N ILE A 240 -4.36 10.68 13.60
CA ILE A 240 -4.77 10.67 12.19
C ILE A 240 -3.86 11.57 11.37
N ALA A 241 -3.50 12.74 11.87
CA ALA A 241 -2.60 13.67 11.19
C ALA A 241 -1.24 13.03 10.92
N GLU A 242 -0.61 12.42 11.91
CA GLU A 242 0.65 11.69 11.73
C GLU A 242 0.49 10.51 10.76
N GLY A 243 -0.61 9.76 10.82
CA GLY A 243 -0.91 8.69 9.88
C GLY A 243 -0.96 9.16 8.43
N GLN A 244 -1.54 10.34 8.17
CA GLN A 244 -1.54 10.96 6.84
C GLN A 244 -0.13 11.38 6.39
N ILE A 245 0.68 11.92 7.29
CA ILE A 245 2.08 12.30 7.00
C ILE A 245 2.91 11.06 6.68
N TYR A 246 2.80 9.98 7.47
CA TYR A 246 3.49 8.72 7.16
C TYR A 246 3.09 8.15 5.79
N GLY A 247 1.80 8.18 5.46
CA GLY A 247 1.30 7.70 4.18
C GLY A 247 1.82 8.51 3.01
N SER A 248 1.74 9.83 3.06
CA SER A 248 2.21 10.72 2.01
C SER A 248 3.75 10.69 1.86
N PHE A 249 4.48 10.56 2.97
CA PHE A 249 5.92 10.34 2.96
C PHE A 249 6.29 9.03 2.25
N GLY A 250 5.62 7.91 2.61
CA GLY A 250 5.85 6.62 1.97
C GLY A 250 5.58 6.65 0.46
N TRP A 251 4.51 7.33 0.05
CA TRP A 251 4.23 7.56 -1.37
C TRP A 251 5.33 8.40 -2.03
N GLY A 252 5.76 9.48 -1.39
CA GLY A 252 6.86 10.31 -1.88
C GLY A 252 8.18 9.55 -2.06
N VAL A 253 8.50 8.60 -1.16
CA VAL A 253 9.66 7.70 -1.30
C VAL A 253 9.50 6.81 -2.53
N GLY A 254 8.32 6.24 -2.74
CA GLY A 254 8.00 5.43 -3.93
C GLY A 254 8.24 6.22 -5.22
N CYS A 255 7.68 7.41 -5.32
CA CYS A 255 7.86 8.30 -6.48
C CYS A 255 9.32 8.70 -6.70
N ALA A 256 10.10 8.87 -5.61
CA ALA A 256 11.49 9.29 -5.71
C ALA A 256 12.42 8.17 -6.19
N LEU A 257 12.20 6.93 -5.75
CA LEU A 257 13.20 5.88 -5.85
C LEU A 257 12.78 4.63 -6.63
N LEU A 258 11.46 4.35 -6.75
CA LEU A 258 10.97 3.01 -7.12
C LEU A 258 9.94 3.00 -8.24
N GLU A 259 8.90 3.84 -8.15
CA GLU A 259 7.69 3.73 -8.96
C GLU A 259 7.86 4.34 -10.34
N GLU A 260 7.62 3.56 -11.38
CA GLU A 260 7.71 4.02 -12.77
C GLU A 260 6.72 3.27 -13.68
N PHE A 261 6.01 4.03 -14.48
CA PHE A 261 5.26 3.48 -15.61
C PHE A 261 6.19 3.33 -16.83
N VAL A 262 6.44 2.11 -17.21
CA VAL A 262 7.32 1.78 -18.33
C VAL A 262 6.50 1.24 -19.51
N TYR A 263 6.77 1.79 -20.69
CA TYR A 263 6.14 1.38 -21.95
C TYR A 263 7.19 0.94 -22.95
N ASN A 264 6.87 -0.06 -23.73
CA ASN A 264 7.64 -0.43 -24.92
C ASN A 264 7.48 0.62 -26.04
N SER A 265 8.33 0.52 -27.07
CA SER A 265 8.25 1.39 -28.26
C SER A 265 6.95 1.23 -29.05
N ASP A 266 6.24 0.12 -28.92
CA ASP A 266 4.92 -0.15 -29.51
C ASP A 266 3.74 0.32 -28.63
N GLY A 267 4.02 0.93 -27.45
CA GLY A 267 3.02 1.39 -26.50
C GLY A 267 2.53 0.32 -25.51
N SER A 268 3.07 -0.90 -25.56
CA SER A 268 2.73 -1.94 -24.57
C SER A 268 3.18 -1.54 -23.18
N PHE A 269 2.27 -1.65 -22.19
CA PHE A 269 2.53 -1.32 -20.79
C PHE A 269 3.27 -2.45 -20.08
N LEU A 270 4.45 -2.17 -19.55
CA LEU A 270 5.33 -3.16 -18.91
C LEU A 270 5.19 -3.22 -17.40
N SER A 271 4.78 -2.13 -16.74
CA SER A 271 4.65 -2.07 -15.27
C SER A 271 3.27 -2.53 -14.78
N GLY A 272 2.69 -3.56 -15.39
CA GLY A 272 1.32 -4.02 -15.12
C GLY A 272 1.15 -4.95 -13.92
N THR A 273 2.24 -5.33 -13.24
CA THR A 273 2.22 -6.20 -12.07
C THR A 273 3.04 -5.61 -10.93
N PHE A 274 2.80 -6.03 -9.69
CA PHE A 274 3.64 -5.61 -8.55
C PHE A 274 5.06 -6.21 -8.56
N ALA A 275 5.38 -7.09 -9.51
CA ALA A 275 6.76 -7.51 -9.76
C ALA A 275 7.54 -6.48 -10.59
N ASP A 276 6.85 -5.68 -11.37
CA ASP A 276 7.41 -4.70 -12.30
C ASP A 276 7.20 -3.26 -11.80
N TYR A 277 6.05 -2.97 -11.21
CA TYR A 277 5.75 -1.71 -10.52
C TYR A 277 6.09 -1.83 -9.04
N LEU A 278 7.20 -1.23 -8.64
CA LEU A 278 7.78 -1.42 -7.30
C LEU A 278 7.19 -0.43 -6.31
N CYS A 279 6.09 -0.80 -5.63
CA CYS A 279 5.63 -0.04 -4.48
C CYS A 279 6.62 -0.18 -3.31
N PRO A 280 6.89 0.90 -2.56
CA PRO A 280 7.73 0.82 -1.38
C PRO A 280 7.08 -0.05 -0.29
N THR A 281 7.91 -0.79 0.44
CA THR A 281 7.52 -1.54 1.62
C THR A 281 8.01 -0.84 2.88
N SER A 282 7.69 -1.37 4.05
CA SER A 282 8.21 -0.86 5.33
C SER A 282 9.74 -0.98 5.48
N CYS A 283 10.40 -1.70 4.56
CA CYS A 283 11.87 -1.81 4.55
C CYS A 283 12.54 -0.64 3.86
N GLU A 284 11.90 -0.06 2.85
CA GLU A 284 12.42 1.09 2.08
C GLU A 284 12.02 2.42 2.71
N VAL A 285 10.92 2.47 3.47
CA VAL A 285 10.42 3.70 4.08
C VAL A 285 10.91 3.80 5.52
N PRO A 286 11.90 4.66 5.83
CA PRO A 286 12.34 4.87 7.20
C PRO A 286 11.29 5.64 7.98
N ARG A 287 11.38 5.60 9.30
CA ARG A 287 10.53 6.41 10.17
C ARG A 287 10.98 7.88 10.14
N PRO A 288 10.19 8.82 9.60
CA PRO A 288 10.53 10.24 9.63
C PRO A 288 10.39 10.82 11.05
N VAL A 289 11.14 11.87 11.34
CA VAL A 289 10.89 12.74 12.48
C VAL A 289 9.85 13.76 12.06
N ILE A 290 8.68 13.74 12.69
CA ILE A 290 7.57 14.65 12.39
C ILE A 290 7.55 15.76 13.43
N LEU A 291 7.50 17.00 12.96
CA LEU A 291 7.38 18.20 13.78
C LEU A 291 6.13 18.97 13.33
N HIS A 292 5.41 19.54 14.29
CA HIS A 292 4.23 20.34 14.01
C HIS A 292 4.46 21.79 14.43
N MET A 293 4.07 22.70 13.55
CA MET A 293 3.77 24.10 13.86
C MET A 293 2.25 24.28 13.75
N GLU A 294 1.66 24.97 14.69
CA GLU A 294 0.23 25.26 14.66
C GLU A 294 0.02 26.76 14.54
N SER A 295 -0.21 27.24 13.31
CA SER A 295 -0.73 28.58 13.06
C SER A 295 -2.17 28.49 12.52
N PRO A 296 -3.18 28.55 13.41
CA PRO A 296 -4.57 28.37 13.01
C PRO A 296 -5.00 29.36 11.93
N SER A 297 -5.72 28.86 10.93
CA SER A 297 -6.26 29.71 9.88
C SER A 297 -7.37 30.62 10.46
N PRO A 298 -7.34 31.93 10.22
CA PRO A 298 -8.42 32.83 10.62
C PRO A 298 -9.68 32.68 9.75
N PHE A 299 -9.57 32.01 8.59
CA PHE A 299 -10.66 31.86 7.62
C PHE A 299 -11.51 30.61 7.83
N THR A 300 -11.11 29.72 8.72
CA THR A 300 -11.88 28.52 9.08
C THR A 300 -12.20 28.50 10.55
N PRO A 301 -13.47 28.25 10.95
CA PRO A 301 -13.86 28.21 12.37
C PRO A 301 -13.08 27.20 13.22
N LEU A 302 -12.63 26.07 12.61
CA LEU A 302 -11.79 25.09 13.29
C LEU A 302 -10.29 25.41 13.26
N GLY A 303 -9.87 26.40 12.48
CA GLY A 303 -8.46 26.80 12.33
C GLY A 303 -7.58 25.80 11.59
N ALA A 304 -8.14 24.69 11.09
CA ALA A 304 -7.41 23.65 10.37
C ALA A 304 -7.08 24.06 8.93
N LYS A 305 -5.93 23.56 8.42
CA LYS A 305 -5.46 23.74 7.05
C LYS A 305 -5.28 22.36 6.38
N GLY A 306 -4.79 22.32 5.14
CA GLY A 306 -4.38 21.11 4.45
C GLY A 306 -3.17 20.45 5.09
N LEU A 307 -3.08 19.11 4.98
CA LEU A 307 -2.00 18.33 5.60
C LEU A 307 -1.59 17.12 4.76
N ALA A 308 -2.55 16.41 4.16
CA ALA A 308 -2.33 15.03 3.73
C ALA A 308 -1.46 14.89 2.48
N GLU A 309 -1.41 15.89 1.62
CA GLU A 309 -0.74 15.82 0.31
C GLU A 309 0.65 16.49 0.31
N GLY A 310 1.03 17.15 1.40
CA GLY A 310 2.27 17.92 1.50
C GLY A 310 3.52 17.10 1.17
N ASN A 311 3.69 15.93 1.81
CA ASN A 311 4.86 15.08 1.56
C ASN A 311 4.83 14.35 0.21
N CYS A 312 3.66 14.16 -0.42
CA CYS A 312 3.61 13.66 -1.80
C CYS A 312 4.33 14.63 -2.77
N MET A 313 4.28 15.92 -2.46
CA MET A 313 4.92 16.97 -3.26
C MET A 313 6.37 17.22 -2.84
N SER A 314 6.65 17.32 -1.54
CA SER A 314 7.95 17.73 -1.03
C SER A 314 8.98 16.61 -0.97
N THR A 315 8.57 15.39 -0.61
CA THR A 315 9.49 14.27 -0.39
C THR A 315 10.26 13.86 -1.65
N PRO A 316 9.65 13.72 -2.84
CA PRO A 316 10.40 13.40 -4.06
C PRO A 316 11.49 14.44 -4.36
N VAL A 317 11.15 15.71 -4.21
CA VAL A 317 12.07 16.83 -4.45
C VAL A 317 13.18 16.85 -3.39
N CYS A 318 12.85 16.60 -2.13
CA CYS A 318 13.82 16.58 -1.04
C CYS A 318 14.86 15.47 -1.24
N ILE A 319 14.42 14.27 -1.59
CA ILE A 319 15.32 13.13 -1.89
C ILE A 319 16.16 13.42 -3.14
N ALA A 320 15.54 13.97 -4.20
CA ALA A 320 16.25 14.35 -5.42
C ALA A 320 17.37 15.34 -5.15
N ASN A 321 17.10 16.39 -4.36
CA ASN A 321 18.10 17.38 -3.98
C ASN A 321 19.23 16.77 -3.14
N ALA A 322 18.90 15.89 -2.20
CA ALA A 322 19.89 15.22 -1.37
C ALA A 322 20.82 14.30 -2.19
N VAL A 323 20.28 13.57 -3.17
CA VAL A 323 21.07 12.73 -4.08
C VAL A 323 21.91 13.60 -5.03
N ALA A 324 21.34 14.69 -5.55
CA ALA A 324 22.08 15.63 -6.40
C ALA A 324 23.28 16.22 -5.66
N ASP A 325 23.10 16.62 -4.39
CA ASP A 325 24.17 17.11 -3.52
C ASP A 325 25.25 16.04 -3.26
N ALA A 326 24.82 14.82 -2.90
CA ALA A 326 25.72 13.69 -2.63
C ALA A 326 26.59 13.31 -3.84
N LEU A 327 26.09 13.49 -5.06
CA LEU A 327 26.78 13.17 -6.31
C LEU A 327 27.49 14.37 -6.95
N GLY A 328 27.22 15.59 -6.47
CA GLY A 328 27.75 16.83 -7.05
C GLY A 328 27.16 17.16 -8.43
N VAL A 329 25.92 16.71 -8.71
CA VAL A 329 25.21 16.96 -9.97
C VAL A 329 24.09 17.99 -9.79
N LYS A 330 23.67 18.66 -10.89
CA LYS A 330 22.65 19.71 -10.80
C LYS A 330 21.25 19.21 -11.17
N ASP A 331 21.18 18.31 -12.13
CA ASP A 331 19.90 17.84 -12.70
C ASP A 331 19.73 16.34 -12.49
N VAL A 332 18.61 15.97 -11.88
CA VAL A 332 18.22 14.57 -11.66
C VAL A 332 16.81 14.35 -12.18
N LYS A 333 16.55 13.16 -12.72
CA LYS A 333 15.22 12.72 -13.16
C LYS A 333 14.73 11.61 -12.26
N LEU A 334 13.49 11.73 -11.80
CA LEU A 334 12.82 10.71 -11.01
C LEU A 334 12.21 9.61 -11.89
N PRO A 335 12.04 8.39 -11.34
CA PRO A 335 12.60 7.92 -10.09
C PRO A 335 14.12 7.71 -10.17
N LEU A 336 14.82 7.89 -9.05
CA LEU A 336 16.26 7.67 -8.92
C LEU A 336 16.56 6.18 -8.69
N THR A 337 16.23 5.37 -9.70
CA THR A 337 16.55 3.93 -9.69
C THR A 337 18.06 3.73 -9.65
N PRO A 338 18.55 2.59 -9.15
CA PRO A 338 19.98 2.31 -9.09
C PRO A 338 20.72 2.49 -10.43
N SER A 339 20.10 2.12 -11.54
CA SER A 339 20.66 2.31 -12.89
C SER A 339 20.78 3.79 -13.28
N ARG A 340 19.77 4.62 -12.95
CA ARG A 340 19.83 6.07 -13.20
C ARG A 340 20.89 6.77 -12.33
N VAL A 341 20.98 6.37 -11.07
CA VAL A 341 22.02 6.89 -10.15
C VAL A 341 23.41 6.53 -10.65
N LYS A 342 23.62 5.31 -11.15
CA LYS A 342 24.89 4.90 -11.78
C LYS A 342 25.21 5.75 -13.01
N ALA A 343 24.24 5.99 -13.87
CA ALA A 343 24.42 6.87 -15.04
C ALA A 343 24.81 8.30 -14.65
N LEU A 344 24.24 8.86 -13.57
CA LEU A 344 24.60 10.18 -13.04
C LEU A 344 26.04 10.25 -12.53
N MET A 345 26.62 9.13 -12.08
CA MET A 345 28.03 9.04 -11.68
C MET A 345 29.01 9.00 -12.87
N GLY A 346 28.50 9.00 -14.11
CA GLY A 346 29.34 8.86 -15.31
C GLY A 346 29.82 7.45 -15.59
N GLU A 347 29.29 6.45 -14.88
CA GLU A 347 29.60 5.05 -15.08
C GLU A 347 28.60 4.43 -16.05
N THR A 348 28.96 4.35 -17.32
CA THR A 348 28.11 3.81 -18.41
C THR A 348 28.02 2.28 -18.42
N GLU A 349 28.88 1.61 -17.68
CA GLU A 349 28.79 0.15 -17.47
C GLU A 349 28.76 -0.14 -15.97
N MET A 350 27.76 -0.90 -15.54
CA MET A 350 27.87 -1.56 -14.24
C MET A 350 29.15 -2.40 -14.29
N PRO A 351 30.10 -2.26 -13.34
CA PRO A 351 31.17 -3.23 -13.25
C PRO A 351 30.51 -4.61 -13.19
N PRO A 352 31.06 -5.60 -13.89
CA PRO A 352 30.51 -6.95 -13.83
C PRO A 352 30.31 -7.27 -12.36
N ARG A 353 29.08 -7.66 -12.01
CA ARG A 353 28.73 -8.00 -10.62
C ARG A 353 29.86 -8.88 -10.11
N VAL A 354 30.76 -8.34 -9.29
CA VAL A 354 31.78 -9.16 -8.63
C VAL A 354 30.95 -10.13 -7.82
N ALA A 355 30.90 -11.36 -8.29
CA ALA A 355 30.21 -12.42 -7.60
C ALA A 355 30.72 -12.39 -6.17
N ARG A 356 29.86 -12.06 -5.20
CA ARG A 356 30.25 -12.22 -3.80
C ARG A 356 30.84 -13.62 -3.71
N PRO A 357 32.06 -13.80 -3.14
CA PRO A 357 32.64 -15.12 -3.02
C PRO A 357 31.57 -16.03 -2.45
N VAL A 358 31.23 -17.06 -3.19
CA VAL A 358 30.18 -17.99 -2.83
C VAL A 358 30.64 -18.62 -1.54
N SER A 359 30.02 -18.26 -0.43
CA SER A 359 30.29 -18.96 0.83
C SER A 359 29.99 -20.43 0.58
N PRO A 360 30.91 -21.35 0.84
CA PRO A 360 30.67 -22.78 0.62
C PRO A 360 29.39 -23.16 1.37
N VAL A 361 28.54 -23.99 0.74
CA VAL A 361 27.33 -24.50 1.38
C VAL A 361 27.78 -25.17 2.68
N LYS A 362 27.16 -24.78 3.77
CA LYS A 362 27.47 -25.34 5.09
C LYS A 362 27.34 -26.85 5.05
N ALA A 363 28.31 -27.56 5.60
CA ALA A 363 28.23 -29.00 5.78
C ALA A 363 26.96 -29.35 6.58
N PRO A 364 26.23 -30.42 6.24
CA PRO A 364 25.06 -30.83 6.97
C PRO A 364 25.44 -31.17 8.42
N PRO A 365 24.60 -30.83 9.40
CA PRO A 365 24.85 -31.16 10.79
C PRO A 365 24.82 -32.69 11.01
N ALA A 366 25.46 -33.15 12.08
CA ALA A 366 25.44 -34.55 12.48
C ALA A 366 24.01 -35.13 12.59
N GLY A 367 23.74 -36.27 11.95
CA GLY A 367 22.42 -36.91 11.92
C GLY A 367 21.64 -36.63 10.61
N ALA A 368 22.26 -36.06 9.58
CA ALA A 368 21.67 -35.96 8.26
C ALA A 368 21.34 -37.34 7.66
N LYS A 369 20.23 -37.44 6.91
CA LYS A 369 19.84 -38.67 6.20
C LYS A 369 20.43 -38.70 4.82
N ALA A 370 21.13 -39.79 4.48
CA ALA A 370 21.62 -40.04 3.14
C ALA A 370 20.49 -40.53 2.22
N ILE A 371 20.44 -39.98 1.00
CA ILE A 371 19.63 -40.46 -0.13
C ILE A 371 20.54 -40.65 -1.33
N ALA A 372 20.31 -41.70 -2.12
CA ALA A 372 21.04 -41.95 -3.34
C ALA A 372 20.13 -42.61 -4.37
N GLY A 373 20.44 -42.40 -5.63
CA GLY A 373 19.69 -43.02 -6.72
C GLY A 373 20.37 -42.85 -8.08
N SER A 374 19.84 -43.56 -9.05
CA SER A 374 20.30 -43.50 -10.46
C SER A 374 19.11 -43.60 -11.40
N GLY A 375 19.30 -43.18 -12.63
CA GLY A 375 18.30 -43.31 -13.66
C GLY A 375 18.86 -43.05 -15.06
N SER A 376 18.04 -43.32 -16.08
CA SER A 376 18.36 -43.01 -17.46
C SER A 376 17.11 -42.58 -18.23
N LEU A 377 17.30 -41.77 -19.26
CA LEU A 377 16.25 -41.35 -20.18
C LEU A 377 16.87 -41.01 -21.54
N THR A 378 16.03 -40.95 -22.57
CA THR A 378 16.44 -40.56 -23.92
C THR A 378 15.83 -39.22 -24.30
N VAL A 379 16.66 -38.30 -24.81
CA VAL A 379 16.24 -36.99 -25.33
C VAL A 379 16.39 -37.04 -26.86
N PRO A 380 15.38 -36.67 -27.66
CA PRO A 380 15.43 -36.72 -29.11
C PRO A 380 16.22 -35.53 -29.70
N ALA A 381 17.48 -35.40 -29.33
CA ALA A 381 18.40 -34.37 -29.80
C ALA A 381 19.86 -34.89 -29.74
N ALA A 382 20.74 -34.31 -30.55
CA ALA A 382 22.16 -34.66 -30.57
C ALA A 382 22.87 -34.35 -29.25
N PRO A 383 23.90 -35.12 -28.84
CA PRO A 383 24.60 -34.91 -27.57
C PRO A 383 25.12 -33.49 -27.35
N GLU A 384 25.62 -32.84 -28.40
CA GLU A 384 26.12 -31.46 -28.35
C GLU A 384 25.00 -30.46 -28.05
N SER A 385 23.79 -30.71 -28.56
CA SER A 385 22.63 -29.86 -28.32
C SER A 385 22.10 -30.03 -26.88
N VAL A 386 22.05 -31.27 -26.39
CA VAL A 386 21.68 -31.58 -25.01
C VAL A 386 22.69 -30.98 -24.04
N TRP A 387 23.98 -31.11 -24.36
CA TRP A 387 25.06 -30.52 -23.55
C TRP A 387 24.93 -29.01 -23.41
N ARG A 388 24.72 -28.29 -24.52
CA ARG A 388 24.52 -26.85 -24.51
C ARG A 388 23.28 -26.44 -23.69
N ALA A 389 22.17 -27.17 -23.82
CA ALA A 389 20.95 -26.91 -23.08
C ALA A 389 21.12 -27.10 -21.56
N LEU A 390 21.92 -28.09 -21.13
CA LEU A 390 22.24 -28.37 -19.73
C LEU A 390 23.21 -27.33 -19.09
N LEU A 391 23.87 -26.52 -19.91
CA LEU A 391 24.78 -25.47 -19.46
C LEU A 391 24.18 -24.04 -19.60
N ASP A 392 23.08 -23.89 -20.34
CA ASP A 392 22.44 -22.60 -20.57
C ASP A 392 21.58 -22.17 -19.35
N PRO A 393 21.94 -21.07 -18.65
CA PRO A 393 21.17 -20.59 -17.50
C PRO A 393 19.71 -20.27 -17.82
N THR A 394 19.42 -19.78 -19.03
CA THR A 394 18.07 -19.46 -19.47
C THR A 394 17.22 -20.72 -19.64
N MET A 395 17.78 -21.75 -20.25
CA MET A 395 17.16 -23.05 -20.38
C MET A 395 16.94 -23.70 -19.00
N LEU A 396 17.96 -23.74 -18.17
CA LEU A 396 17.91 -24.33 -16.83
C LEU A 396 16.85 -23.63 -15.95
N LYS A 397 16.73 -22.31 -15.99
CA LYS A 397 15.70 -21.56 -15.25
C LYS A 397 14.29 -22.01 -15.61
N ARG A 398 14.02 -22.32 -16.88
CA ARG A 398 12.70 -22.78 -17.35
C ARG A 398 12.43 -24.26 -17.01
N THR A 399 13.49 -25.09 -16.98
CA THR A 399 13.34 -26.53 -16.81
C THR A 399 13.37 -26.98 -15.35
N ILE A 400 14.07 -26.27 -14.46
CA ILE A 400 14.11 -26.61 -13.03
C ILE A 400 12.75 -26.34 -12.38
N PRO A 401 12.09 -27.35 -11.78
CA PRO A 401 10.80 -27.18 -11.14
C PRO A 401 10.87 -26.19 -9.98
N GLY A 402 10.01 -25.16 -9.99
CA GLY A 402 9.93 -24.15 -8.92
C GLY A 402 11.09 -23.15 -8.90
N CYS A 403 11.88 -23.05 -9.96
CA CYS A 403 12.96 -22.07 -10.08
C CYS A 403 12.40 -20.65 -10.30
N HIS A 404 12.76 -19.71 -9.42
CA HIS A 404 12.41 -18.29 -9.51
C HIS A 404 13.54 -17.48 -10.16
N SER A 405 14.78 -17.72 -9.74
CA SER A 405 15.96 -17.12 -10.33
C SER A 405 17.06 -18.16 -10.49
N LEU A 406 17.90 -17.98 -11.51
CA LEU A 406 19.12 -18.76 -11.71
C LEU A 406 20.17 -17.86 -12.33
N ASP A 407 21.27 -17.65 -11.60
CA ASP A 407 22.36 -16.78 -11.96
C ASP A 407 23.66 -17.57 -12.06
N LEU A 408 24.44 -17.29 -13.10
CA LEU A 408 25.81 -17.80 -13.23
C LEU A 408 26.72 -16.93 -12.33
N VAL A 409 27.27 -17.51 -11.27
CA VAL A 409 28.08 -16.80 -10.26
C VAL A 409 29.58 -17.09 -10.36
N GLY A 410 30.00 -17.89 -11.33
CA GLY A 410 31.38 -18.23 -11.66
C GLY A 410 31.44 -19.03 -12.97
N ALA A 411 32.62 -19.35 -13.47
CA ALA A 411 32.80 -20.03 -14.77
C ALA A 411 31.94 -21.30 -14.93
N ASN A 412 31.74 -22.05 -13.84
CA ASN A 412 30.95 -23.29 -13.79
C ASN A 412 30.11 -23.38 -12.52
N SER A 413 29.65 -22.25 -12.00
CA SER A 413 28.92 -22.20 -10.72
C SER A 413 27.64 -21.41 -10.86
N TYR A 414 26.55 -21.98 -10.37
CA TYR A 414 25.22 -21.45 -10.46
C TYR A 414 24.64 -21.20 -9.07
N ARG A 415 23.88 -20.14 -8.92
CA ARG A 415 23.01 -19.88 -7.77
C ARG A 415 21.58 -19.81 -8.26
N ALA A 416 20.67 -20.47 -7.55
CA ALA A 416 19.26 -20.43 -7.88
C ALA A 416 18.43 -20.23 -6.62
N ASP A 417 17.25 -19.63 -6.79
CA ASP A 417 16.20 -19.57 -5.80
C ASP A 417 15.07 -20.49 -6.26
N VAL A 418 14.76 -21.51 -5.46
CA VAL A 418 13.82 -22.55 -5.85
C VAL A 418 12.76 -22.78 -4.77
N SER A 419 11.51 -22.96 -5.19
CA SER A 419 10.43 -23.42 -4.31
C SER A 419 10.22 -24.91 -4.47
N LEU A 420 10.52 -25.68 -3.43
CA LEU A 420 10.35 -27.12 -3.41
C LEU A 420 9.32 -27.55 -2.38
N GLY A 421 8.61 -28.65 -2.63
CA GLY A 421 7.63 -29.20 -1.71
C GLY A 421 7.63 -30.74 -1.69
N VAL A 422 7.49 -31.29 -0.48
CA VAL A 422 7.32 -32.72 -0.23
C VAL A 422 6.01 -32.91 0.54
N GLY A 423 4.98 -33.42 -0.14
CA GLY A 423 3.64 -33.53 0.44
C GLY A 423 3.02 -32.16 0.77
N ILE A 424 2.64 -31.97 2.04
CA ILE A 424 2.07 -30.70 2.55
C ILE A 424 3.15 -29.67 2.91
N ILE A 425 4.40 -30.05 2.96
CA ILE A 425 5.52 -29.19 3.35
C ILE A 425 6.09 -28.52 2.10
N LYS A 426 6.05 -27.19 2.06
CA LYS A 426 6.63 -26.37 0.99
C LYS A 426 7.59 -25.37 1.60
N GLY A 427 8.67 -25.07 0.89
CA GLY A 427 9.67 -24.08 1.31
C GLY A 427 10.41 -23.47 0.13
N ARG A 428 10.96 -22.28 0.35
CA ARG A 428 11.85 -21.60 -0.59
C ARG A 428 13.29 -21.83 -0.14
N PHE A 429 14.15 -22.17 -1.09
CA PHE A 429 15.52 -22.58 -0.82
C PHE A 429 16.47 -21.80 -1.72
N ALA A 430 17.60 -21.38 -1.15
CA ALA A 430 18.74 -20.94 -1.91
C ALA A 430 19.56 -22.17 -2.35
N ALA A 431 19.72 -22.35 -3.64
CA ALA A 431 20.50 -23.42 -4.24
C ALA A 431 21.84 -22.89 -4.73
N GLN A 432 22.89 -23.70 -4.54
CA GLN A 432 24.21 -23.46 -5.15
C GLN A 432 24.70 -24.74 -5.77
N VAL A 433 25.13 -24.68 -7.04
CA VAL A 433 25.63 -25.83 -7.78
C VAL A 433 26.90 -25.43 -8.52
N ALA A 434 27.93 -26.26 -8.40
CA ALA A 434 29.16 -26.15 -9.16
C ALA A 434 29.32 -27.38 -10.08
N LEU A 435 29.84 -27.16 -11.27
CA LEU A 435 30.17 -28.21 -12.23
C LEU A 435 31.67 -28.47 -12.18
N SER A 436 32.03 -29.74 -12.12
CA SER A 436 33.41 -30.26 -12.19
C SER A 436 33.48 -31.43 -13.15
N ASP A 437 34.69 -31.92 -13.36
CA ASP A 437 35.00 -33.09 -14.22
C ASP A 437 34.29 -33.03 -15.58
N LEU A 438 34.34 -31.86 -16.21
CA LEU A 438 33.70 -31.60 -17.50
C LEU A 438 34.44 -32.36 -18.63
N ASP A 439 33.76 -33.29 -19.29
CA ASP A 439 34.18 -33.99 -20.51
C ASP A 439 33.14 -33.73 -21.62
N PRO A 440 33.19 -32.55 -22.28
CA PRO A 440 32.23 -32.19 -23.30
C PRO A 440 32.27 -33.08 -24.55
N PRO A 441 31.13 -33.48 -25.11
CA PRO A 441 29.76 -33.37 -24.61
C PRO A 441 29.32 -34.62 -23.82
N ARG A 442 30.23 -35.37 -23.17
CA ARG A 442 30.01 -36.74 -22.66
C ARG A 442 29.66 -36.83 -21.19
N ALA A 443 30.27 -36.03 -20.33
CA ALA A 443 30.05 -36.16 -18.90
C ALA A 443 30.32 -34.86 -18.11
N ALA A 444 29.60 -34.72 -16.97
CA ALA A 444 29.85 -33.68 -15.96
C ALA A 444 29.49 -34.19 -14.57
N THR A 445 30.17 -33.66 -13.55
CA THR A 445 29.82 -33.83 -12.15
C THR A 445 29.22 -32.52 -11.62
N LEU A 446 28.02 -32.59 -11.01
CA LEU A 446 27.37 -31.50 -10.31
C LEU A 446 27.60 -31.71 -8.83
N SER A 447 28.02 -30.67 -8.10
CA SER A 447 28.13 -30.71 -6.65
C SER A 447 27.51 -29.41 -6.08
N GLY A 448 26.82 -29.51 -4.94
CA GLY A 448 26.22 -28.34 -4.37
C GLY A 448 25.23 -28.64 -3.27
N GLY A 449 24.38 -27.66 -2.95
CA GLY A 449 23.40 -27.80 -1.90
C GLY A 449 22.25 -26.81 -1.96
N LEU A 450 21.31 -27.07 -1.09
CA LEU A 450 20.09 -26.28 -0.86
C LEU A 450 20.06 -25.87 0.61
N GLU A 451 19.82 -24.59 0.88
CA GLU A 451 19.62 -24.08 2.24
C GLU A 451 18.27 -23.34 2.33
N GLY A 452 17.47 -23.66 3.34
CA GLY A 452 16.16 -23.03 3.53
C GLY A 452 15.49 -23.37 4.85
N PRO A 453 14.24 -22.93 5.06
CA PRO A 453 13.52 -23.08 6.34
C PRO A 453 13.28 -24.52 6.79
N LEU A 454 13.40 -25.47 5.86
CA LEU A 454 13.17 -26.90 6.12
C LEU A 454 14.46 -27.69 6.39
N GLY A 455 15.62 -27.05 6.24
CA GLY A 455 16.92 -27.64 6.51
C GLY A 455 17.94 -27.40 5.37
N ILE A 456 19.04 -28.13 5.46
CA ILE A 456 20.14 -28.09 4.50
C ILE A 456 20.24 -29.44 3.80
N THR A 457 20.46 -29.38 2.48
CA THR A 457 20.77 -30.57 1.68
C THR A 457 22.08 -30.31 0.95
N VAL A 458 23.02 -31.24 1.02
CA VAL A 458 24.30 -31.21 0.27
C VAL A 458 24.44 -32.51 -0.50
N GLY A 459 24.89 -32.42 -1.74
CA GLY A 459 25.02 -33.63 -2.55
C GLY A 459 25.80 -33.42 -3.85
N SER A 460 25.95 -34.52 -4.57
CA SER A 460 26.55 -34.55 -5.87
C SER A 460 25.74 -35.44 -6.83
N ALA A 461 25.86 -35.16 -8.10
CA ALA A 461 25.31 -35.98 -9.18
C ALA A 461 26.30 -36.06 -10.34
N ARG A 462 26.43 -37.21 -10.91
CA ARG A 462 27.20 -37.42 -12.15
C ARG A 462 26.25 -37.69 -13.31
N VAL A 463 26.42 -36.94 -14.39
CA VAL A 463 25.60 -37.05 -15.60
C VAL A 463 26.49 -37.49 -16.75
N ARG A 464 26.04 -38.47 -17.54
CA ARG A 464 26.71 -38.98 -18.72
C ARG A 464 25.76 -38.93 -19.93
N LEU A 465 26.27 -38.49 -21.05
CA LEU A 465 25.55 -38.41 -22.31
C LEU A 465 26.16 -39.41 -23.30
N ALA A 466 25.34 -40.27 -23.87
CA ALA A 466 25.75 -41.22 -24.90
C ALA A 466 24.84 -41.10 -26.13
N PRO A 467 25.38 -41.10 -27.33
CA PRO A 467 24.57 -41.15 -28.55
C PRO A 467 23.74 -42.42 -28.59
N GLN A 468 22.50 -42.32 -29.07
CA GLN A 468 21.57 -43.42 -29.27
C GLN A 468 20.79 -43.16 -30.56
N ASP A 469 20.30 -44.21 -31.27
CA ASP A 469 19.65 -44.11 -32.59
C ASP A 469 18.52 -43.08 -32.70
N ALA A 470 17.83 -42.81 -31.60
CA ALA A 470 16.75 -41.85 -31.53
C ALA A 470 17.12 -40.52 -30.81
N GLY A 471 18.43 -40.21 -30.62
CA GLY A 471 18.89 -38.99 -29.94
C GLY A 471 20.02 -39.23 -28.94
N THR A 472 19.91 -38.71 -27.73
CA THR A 472 20.92 -38.82 -26.66
C THR A 472 20.34 -39.54 -25.46
N ARG A 473 21.02 -40.58 -25.01
CA ARG A 473 20.77 -41.23 -23.73
C ARG A 473 21.50 -40.46 -22.63
N ILE A 474 20.75 -39.99 -21.64
CA ILE A 474 21.25 -39.37 -20.42
C ILE A 474 21.22 -40.44 -19.33
N GLU A 475 22.34 -40.70 -18.71
CA GLU A 475 22.46 -41.51 -17.50
C GLU A 475 22.90 -40.60 -16.33
N TYR A 476 22.30 -40.79 -15.16
CA TYR A 476 22.67 -40.03 -13.98
C TYR A 476 22.67 -40.90 -12.73
N ASP A 477 23.61 -40.59 -11.84
CA ASP A 477 23.66 -41.08 -10.47
C ASP A 477 23.82 -39.91 -9.50
N TYR A 478 23.15 -39.96 -8.37
CA TYR A 478 23.23 -38.91 -7.37
C TYR A 478 23.32 -39.47 -5.94
N SER A 479 23.95 -38.68 -5.05
CA SER A 479 23.93 -38.91 -3.61
C SER A 479 23.79 -37.56 -2.91
N ALA A 480 22.98 -37.51 -1.85
CA ALA A 480 22.81 -36.29 -1.07
C ALA A 480 22.51 -36.59 0.42
N GLU A 481 22.90 -35.68 1.28
CA GLU A 481 22.62 -35.71 2.70
C GLU A 481 21.60 -34.60 3.03
N VAL A 482 20.50 -34.97 3.68
CA VAL A 482 19.37 -34.09 3.99
C VAL A 482 19.25 -33.94 5.50
N SER A 483 19.16 -32.70 5.99
CA SER A 483 19.02 -32.37 7.41
C SER A 483 17.77 -31.55 7.71
N GLY A 484 17.49 -31.31 8.99
CA GLY A 484 16.39 -30.46 9.44
C GLY A 484 15.01 -31.12 9.33
N LYS A 485 13.96 -30.31 9.22
CA LYS A 485 12.55 -30.78 9.13
C LYS A 485 12.31 -31.66 7.88
N ALA A 486 13.06 -31.45 6.81
CA ALA A 486 12.99 -32.28 5.62
C ALA A 486 13.44 -33.72 5.90
N ALA A 487 14.47 -33.96 6.68
CA ALA A 487 14.93 -35.29 7.08
C ALA A 487 13.91 -36.07 7.94
N ALA A 488 13.05 -35.37 8.68
CA ALA A 488 12.01 -35.96 9.54
C ALA A 488 10.88 -36.63 8.74
N VAL A 489 10.71 -36.30 7.46
CA VAL A 489 9.60 -36.82 6.60
C VAL A 489 9.77 -38.32 6.25
N GLY A 490 10.95 -38.88 6.42
CA GLY A 490 11.25 -40.28 6.16
C GLY A 490 11.88 -40.53 4.78
N GLY A 491 12.84 -41.48 4.72
CA GLY A 491 13.67 -41.75 3.52
C GLY A 491 12.85 -42.09 2.28
N ARG A 492 11.82 -42.96 2.41
CA ARG A 492 10.98 -43.39 1.27
C ARG A 492 10.21 -42.24 0.63
N MET A 493 9.74 -41.24 1.43
CA MET A 493 9.06 -40.05 0.90
C MET A 493 10.04 -39.09 0.21
N LEU A 494 11.24 -38.95 0.76
CA LEU A 494 12.30 -38.14 0.14
C LEU A 494 12.73 -38.74 -1.21
N ASP A 495 12.95 -40.03 -1.28
CA ASP A 495 13.29 -40.74 -2.53
C ASP A 495 12.19 -40.57 -3.59
N GLY A 496 10.92 -40.70 -3.16
CA GLY A 496 9.78 -40.49 -4.05
C GLY A 496 9.70 -39.06 -4.59
N ALA A 497 9.89 -38.08 -3.75
CA ALA A 497 9.88 -36.65 -4.12
C ALA A 497 11.05 -36.33 -5.06
N THR A 498 12.25 -36.80 -4.77
CA THR A 498 13.44 -36.60 -5.60
C THR A 498 13.23 -37.17 -7.01
N LYS A 499 12.71 -38.39 -7.15
CA LYS A 499 12.37 -38.99 -8.44
C LYS A 499 11.34 -38.18 -9.23
N VAL A 500 10.34 -37.64 -8.55
CA VAL A 500 9.31 -36.78 -9.18
C VAL A 500 9.95 -35.50 -9.72
N LEU A 501 10.80 -34.84 -8.94
CA LEU A 501 11.46 -33.58 -9.32
C LEU A 501 12.41 -33.81 -10.51
N ILE A 502 13.21 -34.88 -10.50
CA ILE A 502 14.12 -35.25 -11.60
C ILE A 502 13.30 -35.52 -12.87
N ASN A 503 12.22 -36.29 -12.77
CA ASN A 503 11.36 -36.56 -13.92
C ASN A 503 10.73 -35.29 -14.50
N GLN A 504 10.25 -34.37 -13.63
CA GLN A 504 9.70 -33.10 -14.09
C GLN A 504 10.74 -32.23 -14.77
N PHE A 505 11.97 -32.19 -14.25
CA PHE A 505 13.07 -31.47 -14.87
C PHE A 505 13.32 -31.96 -16.29
N PHE A 506 13.51 -33.27 -16.48
CA PHE A 506 13.81 -33.84 -17.78
C PHE A 506 12.62 -33.77 -18.76
N GLN A 507 11.38 -33.91 -18.28
CA GLN A 507 10.22 -33.72 -19.14
C GLN A 507 10.14 -32.28 -19.68
N ARG A 508 10.44 -31.30 -18.86
CA ARG A 508 10.51 -29.91 -19.30
C ARG A 508 11.69 -29.67 -20.24
N LEU A 509 12.84 -30.25 -19.96
CA LEU A 509 14.00 -30.15 -20.85
C LEU A 509 13.68 -30.68 -22.26
N VAL A 510 13.05 -31.84 -22.34
CA VAL A 510 12.62 -32.41 -23.63
C VAL A 510 11.61 -31.50 -24.32
N ALA A 511 10.61 -30.99 -23.60
CA ALA A 511 9.59 -30.10 -24.16
C ALA A 511 10.20 -28.79 -24.70
N GLU A 512 11.10 -28.15 -23.96
CA GLU A 512 11.81 -26.96 -24.41
C GLU A 512 12.71 -27.20 -25.62
N MET A 513 13.37 -28.36 -25.68
CA MET A 513 14.26 -28.71 -26.81
C MET A 513 13.49 -29.11 -28.07
N THR A 514 12.27 -29.62 -27.95
CA THR A 514 11.46 -30.10 -29.09
C THR A 514 10.39 -29.13 -29.55
N GLY A 515 10.27 -27.95 -28.91
CA GLY A 515 9.23 -26.97 -29.22
C GLY A 515 7.80 -27.41 -28.86
N GLY A 516 7.65 -28.50 -28.10
CA GLY A 516 6.36 -29.00 -27.61
C GLY A 516 5.89 -28.25 -26.38
N ALA A 517 4.57 -28.02 -26.26
CA ALA A 517 3.99 -27.41 -25.03
C ALA A 517 4.33 -28.33 -23.82
N ALA A 518 4.96 -27.73 -22.80
CA ALA A 518 5.19 -28.42 -21.54
C ALA A 518 3.85 -28.93 -20.98
N PRO A 519 3.75 -30.19 -20.51
CA PRO A 519 2.53 -30.67 -19.90
C PRO A 519 2.26 -29.86 -18.64
N VAL A 520 1.23 -29.03 -18.69
CA VAL A 520 0.68 -28.33 -17.53
C VAL A 520 0.32 -29.41 -16.53
N GLY A 521 0.95 -29.40 -15.36
CA GLY A 521 0.76 -30.40 -14.32
C GLY A 521 -0.73 -30.58 -14.02
N GLN A 522 -1.29 -31.70 -14.45
CA GLN A 522 -2.62 -32.11 -14.03
C GLN A 522 -2.58 -32.38 -12.52
N THR A 523 -2.99 -31.40 -11.74
CA THR A 523 -3.43 -31.67 -10.37
C THR A 523 -4.51 -32.73 -10.44
N LYS A 524 -4.22 -33.92 -9.93
CA LYS A 524 -5.19 -35.00 -9.77
C LYS A 524 -6.32 -34.54 -8.82
N ARG A 525 -7.29 -33.82 -9.38
CA ARG A 525 -8.56 -33.44 -8.73
C ARG A 525 -9.60 -34.58 -8.74
N SER A 526 -9.24 -35.79 -9.20
CA SER A 526 -10.22 -36.84 -9.53
C SER A 526 -10.50 -37.84 -8.42
N TRP A 527 -9.63 -38.04 -7.44
CA TRP A 527 -9.87 -39.07 -6.42
C TRP A 527 -10.68 -38.54 -5.21
N TRP A 528 -10.53 -37.28 -4.84
CA TRP A 528 -11.32 -36.65 -3.77
C TRP A 528 -12.79 -36.52 -4.14
N ARG A 529 -13.14 -36.23 -5.41
CA ARG A 529 -14.54 -36.26 -5.87
C ARG A 529 -15.15 -37.65 -5.83
N ARG A 530 -14.38 -38.72 -6.11
CA ARG A 530 -14.87 -40.10 -5.99
C ARG A 530 -15.05 -40.53 -4.53
N LEU A 531 -14.23 -40.02 -3.62
CA LEU A 531 -14.35 -40.28 -2.19
C LEU A 531 -15.54 -39.54 -1.57
N LEU A 532 -15.75 -38.28 -1.92
CA LEU A 532 -16.88 -37.49 -1.46
C LEU A 532 -18.23 -38.01 -1.96
N ASN A 533 -18.30 -38.47 -3.21
CA ASN A 533 -19.49 -39.12 -3.74
C ASN A 533 -19.78 -40.51 -3.09
N ARG A 534 -18.78 -41.21 -2.56
CA ARG A 534 -18.95 -42.45 -1.79
C ARG A 534 -19.37 -42.21 -0.34
N LEU A 535 -19.13 -41.02 0.20
CA LEU A 535 -19.47 -40.62 1.57
C LEU A 535 -20.75 -39.79 1.66
N GLY A 536 -21.53 -39.65 0.55
CA GLY A 536 -22.84 -39.00 0.57
C GLY A 536 -22.84 -37.48 0.66
N PHE A 537 -21.70 -36.81 0.43
CA PHE A 537 -21.59 -35.34 0.36
C PHE A 537 -21.44 -34.86 -1.09
N GLY A 538 -22.46 -35.11 -1.91
CA GLY A 538 -22.63 -34.50 -3.24
C GLY A 538 -23.63 -33.35 -3.18
N PRO A 539 -23.56 -32.35 -4.13
CA PRO A 539 -24.37 -31.13 -4.09
C PRO A 539 -25.85 -31.39 -4.14
#